data_ecf894d332b8c2e0d4288eb8d7f1eadb
#
_entry.id   ecf894d332b8c2e0d4288eb8d7f1eadb
#
_cell.length_a   1.000
_cell.length_b   1.000
_cell.length_c   1.000
_cell.angle_alpha   90.00
_cell.angle_beta   90.00
_cell.angle_gamma   90.00
#
_symmetry.space_group_name_H-M   'P 1'
#
loop_
_entity.id
_entity.type
_entity.pdbx_description
1 polymer ?
#
loop_
_entity_poly.entity_id
_entity_poly.type
_entity_poly.pdbx_seq_one_letter_code
_entity_poly.pdbx_strand_id
1 'polypeptide(L)'
;KAAMVIPYDQTVLFLSEEQTVASLRADSILEHLQLHSASYRRWLGRPSCGGLFFVNREVYLKCGGENEHFYGWGPEDAERVRRMEILGYPVGVNTEGPLYHLWHPRGDNSRFFNRQLASNSRLELIRICNMDIKELTDDVASWRNRK
;
A
#
# COMPACT_ATOMS: atom_id res chain seq x y z
N LYS A 1 1.22 -8.34 19.39
CA LYS A 1 0.24 -7.37 18.82
C LYS A 1 0.91 -6.75 17.61
N ALA A 2 0.27 -6.76 16.43
CA ALA A 2 0.82 -6.17 15.23
C ALA A 2 0.95 -4.65 15.39
N ALA A 3 2.07 -4.09 14.90
CA ALA A 3 2.29 -2.65 14.87
C ALA A 3 1.61 -1.99 13.65
N MET A 4 1.46 -2.76 12.57
CA MET A 4 0.74 -2.40 11.35
C MET A 4 -0.16 -3.57 10.94
N VAL A 5 -1.29 -3.27 10.32
CA VAL A 5 -2.23 -4.29 9.80
C VAL A 5 -2.66 -3.91 8.39
N ILE A 6 -2.58 -4.86 7.48
CA ILE A 6 -3.25 -4.85 6.19
C ILE A 6 -4.66 -5.44 6.44
N PRO A 7 -5.74 -4.64 6.39
CA PRO A 7 -7.04 -5.07 6.89
C PRO A 7 -7.90 -5.85 5.86
N TYR A 8 -7.27 -6.51 4.92
CA TYR A 8 -7.90 -7.34 3.88
C TYR A 8 -6.98 -8.52 3.50
N ASP A 9 -7.49 -9.49 2.77
CA ASP A 9 -6.81 -10.74 2.40
C ASP A 9 -5.73 -10.58 1.30
N GLN A 10 -5.25 -9.37 1.11
CA GLN A 10 -4.28 -8.98 0.08
C GLN A 10 -4.81 -9.10 -1.37
N THR A 11 -6.11 -9.37 -1.53
CA THR A 11 -6.80 -9.27 -2.83
C THR A 11 -7.38 -7.88 -3.01
N VAL A 12 -7.10 -7.25 -4.14
CA VAL A 12 -7.72 -5.98 -4.53
C VAL A 12 -8.57 -6.19 -5.75
N LEU A 13 -9.85 -5.85 -5.63
CA LEU A 13 -10.86 -5.95 -6.70
C LEU A 13 -11.20 -4.54 -7.20
N PHE A 14 -10.92 -4.29 -8.47
CA PHE A 14 -11.19 -3.01 -9.14
C PHE A 14 -12.55 -3.02 -9.81
N LEU A 15 -13.34 -2.02 -9.49
CA LEU A 15 -14.63 -1.78 -10.11
C LEU A 15 -14.48 -0.86 -11.33
N SER A 16 -15.34 -1.05 -12.35
CA SER A 16 -15.54 -0.05 -13.40
C SER A 16 -16.33 1.15 -12.86
N GLU A 17 -16.47 2.20 -13.67
CA GLU A 17 -17.29 3.35 -13.33
C GLU A 17 -18.74 2.96 -13.11
N GLU A 18 -19.32 2.15 -14.03
CA GLU A 18 -20.69 1.66 -13.94
C GLU A 18 -20.90 0.78 -12.71
N GLN A 19 -19.96 -0.12 -12.41
CA GLN A 19 -20.02 -0.98 -11.23
C GLN A 19 -19.95 -0.15 -9.94
N THR A 20 -19.12 0.89 -9.91
CA THR A 20 -19.03 1.81 -8.79
C THR A 20 -20.33 2.55 -8.56
N VAL A 21 -20.91 3.12 -9.62
CA VAL A 21 -22.21 3.82 -9.53
C VAL A 21 -23.32 2.87 -9.08
N ALA A 22 -23.38 1.65 -9.62
CA ALA A 22 -24.36 0.65 -9.21
C ALA A 22 -24.21 0.31 -7.71
N SER A 23 -22.99 0.10 -7.24
CA SER A 23 -22.72 -0.20 -5.83
C SER A 23 -23.14 0.95 -4.90
N LEU A 24 -22.85 2.20 -5.28
CA LEU A 24 -23.18 3.38 -4.48
C LEU A 24 -24.68 3.67 -4.42
N ARG A 25 -25.49 3.13 -5.36
CA ARG A 25 -26.94 3.27 -5.39
C ARG A 25 -27.68 2.11 -4.71
N ALA A 26 -26.98 1.06 -4.32
CA ALA A 26 -27.57 -0.08 -3.65
C ALA A 26 -27.97 0.28 -2.20
N ASP A 27 -29.02 -0.36 -1.69
CA ASP A 27 -29.50 -0.19 -0.30
C ASP A 27 -28.42 -0.59 0.71
N SER A 28 -27.63 -1.63 0.39
CA SER A 28 -26.45 -2.04 1.16
C SER A 28 -25.25 -2.17 0.22
N ILE A 29 -24.34 -1.21 0.31
CA ILE A 29 -23.12 -1.18 -0.52
C ILE A 29 -22.30 -2.44 -0.32
N LEU A 30 -22.09 -2.88 0.91
CA LEU A 30 -21.25 -4.03 1.22
C LEU A 30 -21.84 -5.32 0.67
N GLU A 31 -23.13 -5.56 0.85
CA GLU A 31 -23.81 -6.73 0.31
C GLU A 31 -23.77 -6.76 -1.22
N HIS A 32 -23.99 -5.61 -1.86
CA HIS A 32 -23.88 -5.49 -3.31
C HIS A 32 -22.45 -5.83 -3.80
N LEU A 33 -21.42 -5.28 -3.15
CA LEU A 33 -20.02 -5.56 -3.50
C LEU A 33 -19.69 -7.04 -3.32
N GLN A 34 -20.13 -7.67 -2.25
CA GLN A 34 -19.90 -9.09 -1.97
C GLN A 34 -20.62 -9.98 -3.01
N LEU A 35 -21.88 -9.70 -3.31
CA LEU A 35 -22.69 -10.45 -4.26
C LEU A 35 -22.10 -10.44 -5.67
N HIS A 36 -21.53 -9.32 -6.10
CA HIS A 36 -20.97 -9.13 -7.44
C HIS A 36 -19.44 -9.30 -7.51
N SER A 37 -18.79 -9.71 -6.42
CA SER A 37 -17.32 -9.77 -6.29
C SER A 37 -16.64 -10.56 -7.41
N ALA A 38 -17.25 -11.64 -7.91
CA ALA A 38 -16.71 -12.44 -8.99
C ALA A 38 -16.66 -11.72 -10.36
N SER A 39 -17.42 -10.63 -10.53
CA SER A 39 -17.42 -9.81 -11.75
C SER A 39 -16.37 -8.71 -11.76
N TYR A 40 -15.73 -8.43 -10.63
CA TYR A 40 -14.75 -7.37 -10.50
C TYR A 40 -13.35 -7.81 -10.95
N ARG A 41 -12.60 -6.89 -11.52
CA ARG A 41 -11.28 -7.19 -12.03
C ARG A 41 -10.25 -7.28 -10.88
N ARG A 42 -9.63 -8.43 -10.69
CA ARG A 42 -8.50 -8.57 -9.77
C ARG A 42 -7.31 -7.75 -10.26
N TRP A 43 -6.72 -6.94 -9.37
CA TRP A 43 -5.62 -6.04 -9.72
C TRP A 43 -4.34 -6.79 -10.09
N LEU A 44 -3.87 -7.67 -9.21
CA LEU A 44 -2.65 -8.44 -9.37
C LEU A 44 -2.94 -9.92 -9.20
N GLY A 45 -2.19 -10.76 -9.91
CA GLY A 45 -2.19 -12.22 -9.68
C GLY A 45 -1.39 -12.64 -8.44
N ARG A 46 -0.93 -11.68 -7.61
CA ARG A 46 -0.15 -11.89 -6.38
C ARG A 46 -0.73 -11.06 -5.25
N PRO A 47 -0.38 -11.36 -3.96
CA PRO A 47 -0.80 -10.58 -2.81
C PRO A 47 -0.41 -9.10 -2.94
N SER A 48 -1.31 -8.20 -2.54
CA SER A 48 -1.12 -6.75 -2.48
C SER A 48 -1.04 -6.28 -1.03
N CYS A 49 -0.24 -5.25 -0.76
CA CYS A 49 -0.19 -4.58 0.53
C CYS A 49 -0.58 -3.10 0.44
N GLY A 50 -0.99 -2.64 -0.76
CA GLY A 50 -1.36 -1.26 -1.02
C GLY A 50 -2.85 -0.99 -0.91
N GLY A 51 -3.19 0.29 -0.86
CA GLY A 51 -4.56 0.80 -0.88
C GLY A 51 -5.15 1.10 0.50
N LEU A 52 -4.85 0.32 1.53
CA LEU A 52 -5.30 0.57 2.91
C LEU A 52 -4.42 -0.14 3.93
N PHE A 53 -4.08 0.55 5.00
CA PHE A 53 -3.43 -0.03 6.18
C PHE A 53 -3.84 0.71 7.46
N PHE A 54 -3.75 0.02 8.59
CA PHE A 54 -3.80 0.61 9.93
C PHE A 54 -2.46 0.46 10.60
N VAL A 55 -1.99 1.49 11.29
CA VAL A 55 -0.67 1.47 11.94
C VAL A 55 -0.71 2.23 13.26
N ASN A 56 0.06 1.76 14.24
CA ASN A 56 0.32 2.55 15.44
C ASN A 56 1.10 3.81 15.05
N ARG A 57 0.55 4.99 15.33
CA ARG A 57 1.12 6.28 14.92
C ARG A 57 2.55 6.49 15.42
N GLU A 58 2.83 6.14 16.68
CA GLU A 58 4.16 6.35 17.28
C GLU A 58 5.20 5.46 16.60
N VAL A 59 4.86 4.18 16.37
CA VAL A 59 5.72 3.24 15.65
C VAL A 59 5.94 3.71 14.21
N TYR A 60 4.89 4.12 13.51
CA TYR A 60 4.97 4.64 12.14
C TYR A 60 5.94 5.81 12.02
N LEU A 61 5.82 6.81 12.93
CA LEU A 61 6.71 7.95 12.95
C LEU A 61 8.15 7.56 13.36
N LYS A 62 8.29 6.59 14.27
CA LYS A 62 9.60 6.05 14.66
C LYS A 62 10.29 5.36 13.49
N CYS A 63 9.53 4.68 12.63
CA CYS A 63 10.00 4.06 11.40
C CYS A 63 10.22 5.04 10.23
N GLY A 64 10.14 6.36 10.47
CA GLY A 64 10.41 7.39 9.47
C GLY A 64 9.17 7.92 8.72
N GLY A 65 7.96 7.39 8.98
CA GLY A 65 6.75 7.78 8.25
C GLY A 65 6.75 7.26 6.81
N GLU A 66 6.46 8.11 5.84
CA GLU A 66 6.62 7.78 4.42
C GLU A 66 8.06 8.05 3.94
N ASN A 67 8.54 7.18 3.07
CA ASN A 67 9.84 7.37 2.42
C ASN A 67 9.68 8.34 1.24
N GLU A 68 10.13 9.59 1.42
CA GLU A 68 9.99 10.67 0.45
C GLU A 68 10.85 10.49 -0.83
N HIS A 69 11.65 9.41 -0.93
CA HIS A 69 12.33 9.04 -2.16
C HIS A 69 11.40 8.42 -3.22
N PHE A 70 10.18 8.03 -2.82
CA PHE A 70 9.14 7.64 -3.78
C PHE A 70 8.38 8.86 -4.24
N TYR A 71 8.38 9.09 -5.56
CA TYR A 71 7.65 10.18 -6.18
C TYR A 71 6.70 9.67 -7.27
N GLY A 72 5.43 10.06 -7.17
CA GLY A 72 4.38 9.55 -8.03
C GLY A 72 3.95 8.14 -7.62
N TRP A 73 3.55 7.33 -8.58
CA TRP A 73 3.15 5.95 -8.36
C TRP A 73 4.37 5.02 -8.27
N GLY A 74 4.38 4.09 -7.31
CA GLY A 74 5.51 3.19 -7.13
C GLY A 74 5.26 2.07 -6.12
N PRO A 75 6.31 1.34 -5.71
CA PRO A 75 6.22 0.27 -4.73
C PRO A 75 6.36 0.77 -3.27
N GLU A 76 5.93 2.00 -2.97
CA GLU A 76 6.02 2.63 -1.64
C GLU A 76 5.31 1.83 -0.56
N ASP A 77 4.17 1.22 -0.89
CA ASP A 77 3.43 0.37 0.05
C ASP A 77 4.23 -0.88 0.45
N ALA A 78 4.89 -1.51 -0.52
CA ALA A 78 5.72 -2.68 -0.28
C ALA A 78 6.99 -2.31 0.51
N GLU A 79 7.58 -1.16 0.24
CA GLU A 79 8.71 -0.62 0.99
C GLU A 79 8.34 -0.37 2.45
N ARG A 80 7.21 0.28 2.70
CA ARG A 80 6.71 0.58 4.06
C ARG A 80 6.56 -0.70 4.88
N VAL A 81 5.92 -1.72 4.32
CA VAL A 81 5.77 -3.02 4.97
C VAL A 81 7.14 -3.62 5.27
N ARG A 82 8.01 -3.70 4.27
CA ARG A 82 9.33 -4.33 4.41
C ARG A 82 10.22 -3.59 5.40
N ARG A 83 10.22 -2.27 5.38
CA ARG A 83 10.96 -1.43 6.33
C ARG A 83 10.52 -1.67 7.77
N MET A 84 9.22 -1.73 8.02
CA MET A 84 8.70 -2.03 9.36
C MET A 84 9.14 -3.42 9.83
N GLU A 85 9.08 -4.45 8.97
CA GLU A 85 9.53 -5.80 9.29
C GLU A 85 11.02 -5.84 9.62
N ILE A 86 11.90 -5.20 8.83
CA ILE A 86 13.35 -5.15 9.09
C ILE A 86 13.64 -4.45 10.42
N LEU A 87 12.89 -3.38 10.75
CA LEU A 87 13.01 -2.68 12.03
C LEU A 87 12.40 -3.43 13.22
N GLY A 88 11.93 -4.66 13.03
CA GLY A 88 11.43 -5.54 14.08
C GLY A 88 9.97 -5.28 14.48
N TYR A 89 9.21 -4.54 13.69
CA TYR A 89 7.79 -4.27 13.95
C TYR A 89 6.90 -5.23 13.14
N PRO A 90 6.13 -6.11 13.80
CA PRO A 90 5.33 -7.10 13.09
C PRO A 90 4.19 -6.46 12.31
N VAL A 91 4.01 -6.89 11.06
CA VAL A 91 2.91 -6.54 10.19
C VAL A 91 1.93 -7.71 10.13
N GLY A 92 0.67 -7.44 10.52
CA GLY A 92 -0.42 -8.40 10.43
C GLY A 92 -1.17 -8.26 9.10
N VAL A 93 -1.76 -9.35 8.65
CA VAL A 93 -2.65 -9.37 7.50
C VAL A 93 -3.99 -9.96 7.95
N ASN A 94 -5.10 -9.29 7.62
CA ASN A 94 -6.41 -9.89 7.74
C ASN A 94 -6.58 -10.94 6.64
N THR A 95 -7.20 -12.06 6.95
CA THR A 95 -7.43 -13.15 5.99
C THR A 95 -8.85 -13.19 5.44
N GLU A 96 -9.70 -12.26 5.86
CA GLU A 96 -11.11 -12.22 5.52
C GLU A 96 -11.41 -11.06 4.56
N GLY A 97 -11.79 -11.42 3.34
CA GLY A 97 -12.35 -10.54 2.34
C GLY A 97 -11.35 -9.62 1.61
N PRO A 98 -11.70 -9.24 0.39
CA PRO A 98 -10.88 -8.38 -0.46
C PRO A 98 -11.04 -6.90 -0.11
N LEU A 99 -10.13 -6.07 -0.61
CA LEU A 99 -10.30 -4.64 -0.74
C LEU A 99 -11.03 -4.32 -2.05
N TYR A 100 -12.17 -3.65 -1.97
CA TYR A 100 -12.90 -3.14 -3.14
C TYR A 100 -12.40 -1.74 -3.49
N HIS A 101 -11.78 -1.62 -4.64
CA HIS A 101 -11.28 -0.34 -5.15
C HIS A 101 -12.32 0.27 -6.10
N LEU A 102 -13.07 1.24 -5.60
CA LEU A 102 -14.05 1.97 -6.39
C LEU A 102 -13.35 2.76 -7.51
N TRP A 103 -14.00 2.90 -8.64
CA TRP A 103 -13.49 3.72 -9.72
C TRP A 103 -13.45 5.21 -9.31
N HIS A 104 -12.40 5.87 -9.71
CA HIS A 104 -12.26 7.32 -9.64
C HIS A 104 -11.37 7.81 -10.78
N PRO A 105 -11.52 9.08 -11.24
CA PRO A 105 -10.61 9.68 -12.21
C PRO A 105 -9.16 9.60 -11.71
N ARG A 106 -8.25 9.23 -12.60
CA ARG A 106 -6.82 9.15 -12.25
C ARG A 106 -6.17 10.51 -12.40
N GLY A 107 -5.54 11.00 -11.34
CA GLY A 107 -4.67 12.18 -11.36
C GLY A 107 -3.26 11.86 -11.86
N ASP A 108 -2.45 12.90 -11.97
CA ASP A 108 -1.06 12.79 -12.46
C ASP A 108 -0.21 11.84 -11.61
N ASN A 109 -0.45 11.79 -10.30
CA ASN A 109 0.27 10.90 -9.37
C ASN A 109 -0.12 9.42 -9.47
N SER A 110 -1.08 9.07 -10.33
CA SER A 110 -1.56 7.68 -10.50
C SER A 110 -0.74 6.86 -11.50
N ARG A 111 0.39 7.37 -11.97
CA ARG A 111 1.27 6.72 -12.95
C ARG A 111 2.72 7.13 -12.74
N PHE A 112 3.64 6.36 -13.30
CA PHE A 112 5.01 6.83 -13.42
C PHE A 112 5.10 7.97 -14.43
N PHE A 113 5.71 9.08 -14.05
CA PHE A 113 5.92 10.23 -14.94
C PHE A 113 6.88 9.88 -16.09
N ASN A 114 7.88 9.05 -15.82
CA ASN A 114 8.84 8.57 -16.82
C ASN A 114 9.54 7.28 -16.34
N ARG A 115 10.29 6.65 -17.28
CA ARG A 115 11.02 5.41 -17.00
C ARG A 115 12.10 5.57 -15.93
N GLN A 116 12.74 6.71 -15.84
CA GLN A 116 13.80 6.97 -14.86
C GLN A 116 13.23 6.97 -13.44
N LEU A 117 12.11 7.66 -13.20
CA LEU A 117 11.43 7.66 -11.90
C LEU A 117 10.94 6.26 -11.52
N ALA A 118 10.41 5.50 -12.49
CA ALA A 118 10.03 4.10 -12.26
C ALA A 118 11.23 3.23 -11.85
N SER A 119 12.39 3.45 -12.48
CA SER A 119 13.63 2.75 -12.13
C SER A 119 14.13 3.15 -10.74
N ASN A 120 14.15 4.45 -10.44
CA ASN A 120 14.59 4.97 -9.15
C ASN A 120 13.74 4.41 -8.00
N SER A 121 12.41 4.37 -8.15
CA SER A 121 11.52 3.79 -7.13
C SER A 121 11.79 2.30 -6.88
N ARG A 122 12.09 1.52 -7.95
CA ARG A 122 12.46 0.11 -7.80
C ARG A 122 13.82 -0.06 -7.11
N LEU A 123 14.80 0.76 -7.47
CA LEU A 123 16.14 0.73 -6.86
C LEU A 123 16.06 1.11 -5.37
N GLU A 124 15.22 2.09 -5.02
CA GLU A 124 14.99 2.46 -3.62
C GLU A 124 14.39 1.30 -2.83
N LEU A 125 13.36 0.62 -3.35
CA LEU A 125 12.83 -0.58 -2.71
C LEU A 125 13.91 -1.65 -2.50
N ILE A 126 14.72 -1.92 -3.54
CA ILE A 126 15.81 -2.90 -3.45
C ILE A 126 16.84 -2.47 -2.40
N ARG A 127 17.20 -1.19 -2.37
CA ARG A 127 18.13 -0.61 -1.38
C ARG A 127 17.66 -0.90 0.05
N ILE A 128 16.41 -0.55 0.35
CA ILE A 128 15.81 -0.79 1.68
C ILE A 128 15.75 -2.29 2.01
N CYS A 129 15.34 -3.12 1.05
CA CYS A 129 15.23 -4.57 1.27
C CYS A 129 16.55 -5.27 1.57
N ASN A 130 17.68 -4.69 1.17
CA ASN A 130 19.02 -5.25 1.39
C ASN A 130 19.73 -4.71 2.64
N MET A 131 19.13 -3.76 3.36
CA MET A 131 19.69 -3.24 4.61
C MET A 131 19.44 -4.20 5.77
N ASP A 132 20.40 -4.25 6.68
CA ASP A 132 20.18 -4.82 8.01
C ASP A 132 19.47 -3.80 8.94
N ILE A 133 19.10 -4.26 10.15
CA ILE A 133 18.36 -3.42 11.11
C ILE A 133 19.17 -2.17 11.53
N LYS A 134 20.48 -2.29 11.64
CA LYS A 134 21.34 -1.17 12.04
C LYS A 134 21.45 -0.14 10.92
N GLU A 135 21.77 -0.59 9.71
CA GLU A 135 21.85 0.25 8.52
C GLU A 135 20.55 1.01 8.28
N LEU A 136 19.41 0.31 8.37
CA LEU A 136 18.11 0.92 8.17
C LEU A 136 17.73 1.89 9.30
N THR A 137 18.11 1.61 10.53
CA THR A 137 17.88 2.54 11.65
C THR A 137 18.65 3.85 11.44
N ASP A 138 19.91 3.77 11.02
CA ASP A 138 20.76 4.92 10.75
C ASP A 138 20.22 5.72 9.53
N ASP A 139 19.78 5.02 8.48
CA ASP A 139 19.20 5.64 7.28
C ASP A 139 17.91 6.42 7.62
N VAL A 140 16.96 5.79 8.32
CA VAL A 140 15.71 6.41 8.78
C VAL A 140 15.96 7.62 9.69
N ALA A 141 16.95 7.56 10.57
CA ALA A 141 17.33 8.70 11.40
C ALA A 141 17.79 9.90 10.56
N SER A 142 18.47 9.64 9.43
CA SER A 142 18.91 10.69 8.50
C SER A 142 17.77 11.43 7.81
N TRP A 143 16.62 10.78 7.62
CA TRP A 143 15.45 11.39 6.94
C TRP A 143 14.87 12.57 7.74
N ARG A 144 14.93 12.50 9.09
CA ARG A 144 14.43 13.55 9.98
C ARG A 144 15.26 14.82 9.95
N ASN A 145 16.52 14.73 9.55
CA ASN A 145 17.45 15.85 9.52
C ASN A 145 17.44 16.61 8.19
N ARG A 146 16.59 16.21 7.24
CA ARG A 146 16.48 16.85 5.92
C ARG A 146 15.37 17.90 5.83
N LYS A 147 14.73 18.24 6.96
CA LYS A 147 13.67 19.29 7.03
C LYS A 147 14.25 20.63 7.41
#